data_64cc9905c2765899063a5869e2dbadba
#
_entry.id   64cc9905c2765899063a5869e2dbadba
#
_cell.length_a   1.000
_cell.length_b   1.000
_cell.length_c   1.000
_cell.angle_alpha   90.00
_cell.angle_beta   90.00
_cell.angle_gamma   90.00
#
_symmetry.space_group_name_H-M   'P 1'
#
loop_
_entity.id
_entity.type
_entity.pdbx_description
1 polymer ?
#
loop_
_entity_poly.entity_id
_entity_poly.type
_entity_poly.pdbx_seq_one_letter_code
_entity_poly.pdbx_strand_id
1 'polypeptide(L)'
;MATVGVSADRRTVRGVLLLHPTADEPASARLDEVEQEIGAATAAETIPEVLEALADRTLSLIENIALTYRTVDERRAIVTQLATGRWRTSSLVSVRAALLAFVRDVPSLDRFETILVLEVADRDMTFILTDAGRSRILGSGTWRAGTEPATEAYDRVRPTLLAQGLTVDGVALCGGPVTLELLGDCERAFGVPAVIVDDPRAAAALGAARIAAAQLPEDAGHDYDPSGATAIAAERRRAGVLLP
;
A
#
# COMPACT_ATOMS: atom_id res chain seq x y z
N MET A 1 -15.96 -10.44 1.66
CA MET A 1 -14.55 -10.54 2.14
C MET A 1 -13.90 -9.17 2.06
N ALA A 2 -12.97 -8.86 2.94
CA ALA A 2 -12.31 -7.57 2.96
C ALA A 2 -10.79 -7.73 3.17
N THR A 3 -10.02 -6.79 2.64
CA THR A 3 -8.60 -6.64 2.91
C THR A 3 -8.30 -5.24 3.40
N VAL A 4 -7.25 -5.10 4.18
CA VAL A 4 -6.85 -3.82 4.77
C VAL A 4 -5.42 -3.50 4.39
N GLY A 5 -5.20 -2.26 3.99
CA GLY A 5 -3.88 -1.68 3.84
C GLY A 5 -3.68 -0.51 4.79
N VAL A 6 -2.52 -0.43 5.41
CA VAL A 6 -2.20 0.70 6.30
C VAL A 6 -0.87 1.32 5.89
N SER A 7 -0.83 2.63 5.85
CA SER A 7 0.39 3.41 5.71
C SER A 7 0.50 4.44 6.82
N ALA A 8 1.74 4.78 7.18
CA ALA A 8 1.99 5.83 8.15
C ALA A 8 3.00 6.83 7.60
N ASP A 9 2.85 8.09 7.94
CA ASP A 9 3.87 9.10 7.88
C ASP A 9 4.24 9.54 9.31
N ARG A 10 4.85 10.71 9.47
CA ARG A 10 5.26 11.19 10.80
C ARG A 10 4.13 11.78 11.62
N ARG A 11 3.00 12.09 11.02
CA ARG A 11 1.87 12.78 11.61
C ARG A 11 0.60 11.95 11.65
N THR A 12 0.43 11.08 10.67
CA THR A 12 -0.81 10.33 10.49
C THR A 12 -0.56 8.87 10.20
N VAL A 13 -1.46 8.04 10.66
CA VAL A 13 -1.66 6.67 10.22
C VAL A 13 -2.95 6.63 9.42
N ARG A 14 -2.88 6.08 8.22
CA ARG A 14 -4.00 5.95 7.31
C ARG A 14 -4.25 4.50 6.99
N GLY A 15 -5.48 4.05 7.19
CA GLY A 15 -5.94 2.72 6.85
C GLY A 15 -7.01 2.76 5.77
N VAL A 16 -6.95 1.83 4.83
CA VAL A 16 -7.92 1.63 3.77
C VAL A 16 -8.48 0.23 3.86
N LEU A 17 -9.82 0.12 3.88
CA LEU A 17 -10.56 -1.11 3.78
C LEU A 17 -11.03 -1.29 2.34
N LEU A 18 -10.61 -2.38 1.71
CA LEU A 18 -11.02 -2.78 0.37
C LEU A 18 -12.00 -3.95 0.47
N LEU A 19 -13.27 -3.71 0.12
CA LEU A 19 -14.29 -4.74 0.04
C LEU A 19 -14.23 -5.39 -1.35
N HIS A 20 -14.10 -6.71 -1.37
CA HIS A 20 -14.07 -7.46 -2.62
C HIS A 20 -15.49 -7.70 -3.13
N PRO A 21 -15.69 -7.65 -4.45
CA PRO A 21 -16.96 -8.01 -5.05
C PRO A 21 -17.38 -9.44 -4.63
N THR A 22 -18.67 -9.63 -4.41
CA THR A 22 -19.27 -10.95 -4.20
C THR A 22 -20.10 -11.32 -5.42
N ALA A 23 -20.50 -12.61 -5.52
CA ALA A 23 -21.37 -13.06 -6.60
C ALA A 23 -22.71 -12.30 -6.61
N ASP A 24 -23.20 -11.91 -5.43
CA ASP A 24 -24.46 -11.19 -5.26
C ASP A 24 -24.32 -9.66 -5.46
N GLU A 25 -23.10 -9.13 -5.35
CA GLU A 25 -22.80 -7.71 -5.46
C GLU A 25 -21.54 -7.51 -6.32
N PRO A 26 -21.67 -7.63 -7.67
CA PRO A 26 -20.52 -7.52 -8.58
C PRO A 26 -20.02 -6.09 -8.77
N ALA A 27 -20.51 -5.14 -8.00
CA ALA A 27 -20.09 -3.74 -8.06
C ALA A 27 -18.62 -3.60 -7.65
N SER A 28 -18.00 -2.52 -8.14
CA SER A 28 -16.62 -2.13 -7.88
C SER A 28 -16.28 -2.22 -6.39
N ALA A 29 -15.08 -2.65 -6.08
CA ALA A 29 -14.56 -2.69 -4.73
C ALA A 29 -14.84 -1.37 -3.99
N ARG A 30 -15.59 -1.44 -2.90
CA ARG A 30 -15.90 -0.28 -2.08
C ARG A 30 -14.71 0.02 -1.19
N LEU A 31 -14.30 1.29 -1.18
CA LEU A 31 -13.28 1.78 -0.26
C LEU A 31 -13.93 2.42 0.96
N ASP A 32 -13.42 2.09 2.13
CA ASP A 32 -13.62 2.85 3.36
C ASP A 32 -12.24 3.24 3.92
N GLU A 33 -12.15 4.40 4.55
CA GLU A 33 -10.89 4.98 4.98
C GLU A 33 -10.97 5.49 6.41
N VAL A 34 -9.88 5.29 7.15
CA VAL A 34 -9.64 5.86 8.48
C VAL A 34 -8.30 6.58 8.46
N GLU A 35 -8.28 7.83 8.88
CA GLU A 35 -7.07 8.60 9.15
C GLU A 35 -7.02 8.97 10.63
N GLN A 36 -5.86 8.76 11.27
CA GLN A 36 -5.65 9.11 12.67
C GLN A 36 -4.33 9.86 12.82
N GLU A 37 -4.37 10.97 13.54
CA GLU A 37 -3.17 11.72 13.91
C GLU A 37 -2.37 10.97 14.99
N ILE A 38 -1.04 10.95 14.83
CA ILE A 38 -0.14 10.22 15.74
C ILE A 38 0.03 10.93 17.08
N GLY A 39 -0.27 12.20 17.22
CA GLY A 39 -0.19 12.93 18.49
C GLY A 39 1.13 12.73 19.26
N ALA A 40 1.05 12.24 20.49
CA ALA A 40 2.21 11.92 21.34
C ALA A 40 2.68 10.46 21.21
N ALA A 41 1.91 9.60 20.53
CA ALA A 41 2.25 8.22 20.29
C ALA A 41 3.24 8.08 19.11
N THR A 42 3.68 6.87 18.82
CA THR A 42 4.40 6.52 17.60
C THR A 42 3.43 5.97 16.54
N ALA A 43 3.84 5.97 15.29
CA ALA A 43 3.06 5.34 14.22
C ALA A 43 2.74 3.87 14.53
N ALA A 44 3.71 3.13 15.06
CA ALA A 44 3.52 1.71 15.41
C ALA A 44 2.45 1.53 16.51
N GLU A 45 2.38 2.42 17.48
CA GLU A 45 1.37 2.39 18.57
C GLU A 45 -0.02 2.78 18.07
N THR A 46 -0.13 3.64 17.04
CA THR A 46 -1.40 4.11 16.47
C THR A 46 -2.00 3.10 15.46
N ILE A 47 -1.18 2.26 14.82
CA ILE A 47 -1.65 1.27 13.84
C ILE A 47 -2.77 0.36 14.38
N PRO A 48 -2.67 -0.26 15.58
CA PRO A 48 -3.75 -1.08 16.13
C PRO A 48 -5.09 -0.34 16.24
N GLU A 49 -5.08 0.93 16.63
CA GLU A 49 -6.30 1.75 16.77
C GLU A 49 -6.97 1.98 15.41
N VAL A 50 -6.18 2.23 14.35
CA VAL A 50 -6.69 2.35 12.98
C VAL A 50 -7.27 1.03 12.48
N LEU A 51 -6.62 -0.10 12.78
CA LEU A 51 -7.12 -1.43 12.42
C LEU A 51 -8.43 -1.78 13.13
N GLU A 52 -8.56 -1.44 14.44
CA GLU A 52 -9.82 -1.61 15.17
C GLU A 52 -10.92 -0.72 14.58
N ALA A 53 -10.63 0.55 14.30
CA ALA A 53 -11.58 1.48 13.71
C ALA A 53 -12.08 1.03 12.33
N LEU A 54 -11.21 0.40 11.52
CA LEU A 54 -11.62 -0.20 10.25
C LEU A 54 -12.46 -1.47 10.44
N ALA A 55 -12.09 -2.31 11.42
CA ALA A 55 -12.84 -3.52 11.73
C ALA A 55 -14.27 -3.19 12.21
N ASP A 56 -14.44 -2.11 12.98
CA ASP A 56 -15.75 -1.67 13.45
C ASP A 56 -16.65 -1.10 12.33
N ARG A 57 -16.07 -0.71 11.20
CA ARG A 57 -16.82 -0.16 10.05
C ARG A 57 -17.34 -1.22 9.08
N THR A 58 -16.95 -2.46 9.24
CA THR A 58 -17.35 -3.55 8.33
C THR A 58 -17.92 -4.75 9.08
N LEU A 59 -18.97 -5.33 8.49
CA LEU A 59 -19.46 -6.64 8.90
C LEU A 59 -18.74 -7.79 8.18
N SER A 60 -17.92 -7.46 7.16
CA SER A 60 -17.16 -8.43 6.40
C SER A 60 -15.95 -8.92 7.19
N LEU A 61 -15.62 -10.20 7.05
CA LEU A 61 -14.39 -10.74 7.60
C LEU A 61 -13.18 -10.07 6.93
N ILE A 62 -12.28 -9.50 7.72
CA ILE A 62 -10.98 -9.03 7.25
C ILE A 62 -10.06 -10.24 7.17
N GLU A 63 -9.69 -10.64 5.96
CA GLU A 63 -8.90 -11.86 5.73
C GLU A 63 -7.40 -11.58 5.73
N ASN A 64 -6.99 -10.53 5.04
CA ASN A 64 -5.59 -10.15 4.97
C ASN A 64 -5.38 -8.67 5.27
N ILE A 65 -4.24 -8.39 5.89
CA ILE A 65 -3.80 -7.04 6.25
C ILE A 65 -2.37 -6.85 5.80
N ALA A 66 -2.08 -5.74 5.12
CA ALA A 66 -0.73 -5.33 4.78
C ALA A 66 -0.41 -3.94 5.33
N LEU A 67 0.73 -3.83 6.00
CA LEU A 67 1.21 -2.60 6.63
C LEU A 67 2.46 -2.13 5.91
N THR A 68 2.52 -0.86 5.53
CA THR A 68 3.71 -0.33 4.88
C THR A 68 4.78 0.07 5.89
N TYR A 69 6.03 -0.02 5.45
CA TYR A 69 7.19 0.55 6.16
C TYR A 69 8.14 1.22 5.16
N ARG A 70 8.86 2.25 5.60
CA ARG A 70 9.88 2.97 4.82
C ARG A 70 11.28 2.56 5.22
N THR A 71 11.49 2.30 6.52
CA THR A 71 12.81 2.00 7.10
C THR A 71 12.80 0.66 7.84
N VAL A 72 14.01 0.11 8.07
CA VAL A 72 14.17 -1.11 8.87
C VAL A 72 13.71 -0.89 10.31
N ASP A 73 13.91 0.32 10.85
CA ASP A 73 13.52 0.63 12.23
C ASP A 73 12.01 0.75 12.38
N GLU A 74 11.30 1.36 11.41
CA GLU A 74 9.82 1.32 11.35
C GLU A 74 9.31 -0.12 11.30
N ARG A 75 9.89 -0.95 10.42
CA ARG A 75 9.52 -2.35 10.32
C ARG A 75 9.66 -3.08 11.66
N ARG A 76 10.78 -2.86 12.37
CA ARG A 76 11.01 -3.46 13.70
C ARG A 76 10.00 -2.98 14.72
N ALA A 77 9.72 -1.68 14.76
CA ALA A 77 8.74 -1.09 15.67
C ALA A 77 7.34 -1.69 15.45
N ILE A 78 6.88 -1.80 14.20
CA ILE A 78 5.61 -2.40 13.84
C ILE A 78 5.56 -3.88 14.28
N VAL A 79 6.60 -4.67 13.96
CA VAL A 79 6.68 -6.08 14.38
C VAL A 79 6.57 -6.22 15.90
N THR A 80 7.31 -5.41 16.64
CA THR A 80 7.31 -5.45 18.11
C THR A 80 5.93 -5.11 18.66
N GLN A 81 5.29 -4.07 18.12
CA GLN A 81 3.97 -3.62 18.57
C GLN A 81 2.88 -4.67 18.31
N LEU A 82 2.94 -5.36 17.17
CA LEU A 82 1.90 -6.32 16.79
C LEU A 82 2.17 -7.76 17.26
N ALA A 83 3.33 -8.04 17.83
CA ALA A 83 3.78 -9.40 18.16
C ALA A 83 2.78 -10.21 19.01
N THR A 84 2.02 -9.56 19.87
CA THR A 84 1.10 -10.19 20.85
C THR A 84 -0.37 -9.89 20.60
N GLY A 85 -0.71 -9.08 19.60
CA GLY A 85 -2.10 -8.66 19.34
C GLY A 85 -2.86 -9.59 18.38
N ARG A 86 -4.15 -9.30 18.21
CA ARG A 86 -5.01 -9.97 17.20
C ARG A 86 -4.51 -9.74 15.77
N TRP A 87 -3.72 -8.69 15.56
CA TRP A 87 -3.18 -8.28 14.27
C TRP A 87 -1.78 -8.83 13.95
N ARG A 88 -1.29 -9.80 14.76
CA ARG A 88 0.06 -10.39 14.62
C ARG A 88 0.33 -11.08 13.27
N THR A 89 -0.71 -11.44 12.53
CA THR A 89 -0.62 -12.09 11.23
C THR A 89 -0.56 -11.10 10.06
N SER A 90 -0.54 -9.79 10.35
CA SER A 90 -0.43 -8.76 9.30
C SER A 90 0.88 -8.88 8.53
N SER A 91 0.79 -8.77 7.21
CA SER A 91 1.94 -8.74 6.31
C SER A 91 2.62 -7.38 6.36
N LEU A 92 3.95 -7.35 6.25
CA LEU A 92 4.71 -6.11 6.14
C LEU A 92 5.24 -5.94 4.72
N VAL A 93 4.91 -4.83 4.09
CA VAL A 93 5.31 -4.49 2.73
C VAL A 93 6.09 -3.18 2.70
N SER A 94 7.10 -3.08 1.84
CA SER A 94 7.77 -1.79 1.67
C SER A 94 6.82 -0.78 1.02
N VAL A 95 6.92 0.49 1.39
CA VAL A 95 6.14 1.56 0.73
C VAL A 95 6.36 1.56 -0.78
N ARG A 96 7.54 1.21 -1.26
CA ARG A 96 7.86 1.11 -2.69
C ARG A 96 7.04 0.03 -3.40
N ALA A 97 6.90 -1.15 -2.78
CA ALA A 97 6.06 -2.21 -3.31
C ALA A 97 4.58 -1.81 -3.30
N ALA A 98 4.12 -1.15 -2.25
CA ALA A 98 2.77 -0.62 -2.17
C ALA A 98 2.50 0.43 -3.27
N LEU A 99 3.40 1.38 -3.48
CA LEU A 99 3.28 2.36 -4.56
C LEU A 99 3.24 1.70 -5.95
N LEU A 100 4.07 0.67 -6.19
CA LEU A 100 4.01 -0.08 -7.45
C LEU A 100 2.65 -0.76 -7.64
N ALA A 101 2.13 -1.41 -6.60
CA ALA A 101 0.81 -2.04 -6.65
C ALA A 101 -0.32 -1.01 -6.84
N PHE A 102 -0.18 0.18 -6.27
CA PHE A 102 -1.14 1.26 -6.45
C PHE A 102 -1.18 1.76 -7.89
N VAL A 103 -0.03 2.13 -8.48
CA VAL A 103 0.00 2.76 -9.81
C VAL A 103 -0.35 1.81 -10.94
N ARG A 104 -0.35 0.51 -10.69
CA ARG A 104 -0.72 -0.50 -11.68
C ARG A 104 -2.14 -0.32 -12.19
N ASP A 105 -3.05 0.12 -11.33
CA ASP A 105 -4.49 0.24 -11.64
C ASP A 105 -4.96 1.70 -11.63
N VAL A 106 -4.10 2.64 -12.03
CA VAL A 106 -4.43 4.07 -12.15
C VAL A 106 -4.56 4.42 -13.63
N PRO A 107 -5.78 4.51 -14.20
CA PRO A 107 -5.97 4.68 -15.65
C PRO A 107 -5.38 5.97 -16.21
N SER A 108 -5.34 7.05 -15.41
CA SER A 108 -4.75 8.33 -15.85
C SER A 108 -3.26 8.22 -16.17
N LEU A 109 -2.60 7.15 -15.71
CA LEU A 109 -1.18 6.89 -15.94
C LEU A 109 -0.92 6.02 -17.18
N ASP A 110 -1.93 5.43 -17.82
CA ASP A 110 -1.77 4.47 -18.92
C ASP A 110 -1.10 5.05 -20.17
N ARG A 111 -1.15 6.36 -20.31
CA ARG A 111 -0.50 7.09 -21.39
C ARG A 111 1.03 7.19 -21.28
N PHE A 112 1.62 6.80 -20.15
CA PHE A 112 3.05 6.91 -19.88
C PHE A 112 3.72 5.53 -19.97
N GLU A 113 4.87 5.44 -20.61
CA GLU A 113 5.68 4.22 -20.72
C GLU A 113 6.65 4.06 -19.55
N THR A 114 7.40 5.12 -19.24
CA THR A 114 8.32 5.16 -18.10
C THR A 114 7.87 6.23 -17.12
N ILE A 115 7.30 5.81 -16.02
CA ILE A 115 6.74 6.75 -15.05
C ILE A 115 7.57 6.84 -13.78
N LEU A 116 7.80 8.07 -13.36
CA LEU A 116 8.32 8.39 -12.04
C LEU A 116 7.16 8.62 -11.08
N VAL A 117 7.06 7.82 -10.04
CA VAL A 117 6.11 8.04 -8.95
C VAL A 117 6.85 8.68 -7.79
N LEU A 118 6.36 9.84 -7.34
CA LEU A 118 6.87 10.57 -6.19
C LEU A 118 5.82 10.58 -5.08
N GLU A 119 6.12 9.93 -3.97
CA GLU A 119 5.32 10.01 -2.75
C GLU A 119 5.92 11.06 -1.81
N VAL A 120 5.08 11.95 -1.33
CA VAL A 120 5.42 12.95 -0.32
C VAL A 120 4.76 12.57 1.01
N ALA A 121 5.55 12.24 2.02
CA ALA A 121 5.08 11.81 3.33
C ALA A 121 5.68 12.72 4.41
N ASP A 122 4.98 13.82 4.72
CA ASP A 122 5.47 14.93 5.56
C ASP A 122 6.76 15.54 4.97
N ARG A 123 7.91 15.21 5.56
CA ARG A 123 9.22 15.65 5.09
C ARG A 123 10.02 14.56 4.37
N ASP A 124 9.50 13.38 4.28
CA ASP A 124 10.17 12.29 3.58
C ASP A 124 9.58 12.15 2.18
N MET A 125 10.43 11.99 1.20
CA MET A 125 10.04 11.69 -0.17
C MET A 125 10.53 10.29 -0.56
N THR A 126 9.67 9.56 -1.23
CA THR A 126 10.01 8.27 -1.81
C THR A 126 9.76 8.32 -3.30
N PHE A 127 10.69 7.85 -4.12
CA PHE A 127 10.43 7.63 -5.52
C PHE A 127 10.50 6.17 -5.89
N ILE A 128 9.71 5.80 -6.87
CA ILE A 128 9.90 4.62 -7.68
C ILE A 128 9.86 5.01 -9.15
N LEU A 129 10.73 4.39 -9.95
CA LEU A 129 10.71 4.45 -11.40
C LEU A 129 10.19 3.11 -11.91
N THR A 130 9.18 3.11 -12.77
CA THR A 130 8.56 1.88 -13.25
C THR A 130 8.51 1.84 -14.78
N ASP A 131 8.43 0.62 -15.34
CA ASP A 131 8.21 0.36 -16.76
C ASP A 131 6.73 0.58 -17.17
N ALA A 132 6.46 0.53 -18.47
CA ALA A 132 5.14 0.69 -19.06
C ALA A 132 4.09 -0.28 -18.47
N GLY A 133 4.48 -1.51 -18.22
CA GLY A 133 3.61 -2.52 -17.62
C GLY A 133 3.44 -2.37 -16.11
N ARG A 134 4.13 -1.43 -15.46
CA ARG A 134 4.15 -1.23 -14.00
C ARG A 134 4.36 -2.54 -13.23
N SER A 135 5.16 -3.42 -13.84
CA SER A 135 5.39 -4.77 -13.35
C SER A 135 6.61 -4.86 -12.43
N ARG A 136 7.54 -3.91 -12.57
CA ARG A 136 8.79 -3.88 -11.82
C ARG A 136 9.26 -2.47 -11.53
N ILE A 137 10.03 -2.35 -10.44
CA ILE A 137 10.74 -1.11 -10.08
C ILE A 137 12.09 -1.11 -10.79
N LEU A 138 12.30 -0.12 -11.65
CA LEU A 138 13.57 0.12 -12.37
C LEU A 138 14.56 0.87 -11.49
N GLY A 139 14.08 1.72 -10.59
CA GLY A 139 14.87 2.47 -9.64
C GLY A 139 14.02 2.98 -8.50
N SER A 140 14.61 3.20 -7.35
CA SER A 140 13.89 3.73 -6.20
C SER A 140 14.84 4.38 -5.20
N GLY A 141 14.31 5.30 -4.41
CA GLY A 141 15.02 5.93 -3.32
C GLY A 141 14.07 6.59 -2.33
N THR A 142 14.59 6.88 -1.15
CA THR A 142 13.90 7.65 -0.11
C THR A 142 14.88 8.64 0.48
N TRP A 143 14.44 9.87 0.70
CA TRP A 143 15.25 10.92 1.33
C TRP A 143 14.35 11.89 2.08
N ARG A 144 14.97 12.71 2.91
CA ARG A 144 14.29 13.81 3.58
C ARG A 144 14.29 15.01 2.64
N ALA A 145 13.12 15.52 2.29
CA ALA A 145 12.97 16.70 1.45
C ALA A 145 13.45 17.96 2.15
N GLY A 146 14.15 18.80 1.41
CA GLY A 146 14.53 20.14 1.81
C GLY A 146 13.52 21.18 1.34
N THR A 147 14.04 22.32 0.87
CA THR A 147 13.22 23.48 0.47
C THR A 147 12.78 23.44 -0.99
N GLU A 148 13.44 22.65 -1.82
CA GLU A 148 13.18 22.52 -3.26
C GLU A 148 12.92 21.05 -3.65
N PRO A 149 11.80 20.48 -3.22
CA PRO A 149 11.57 19.05 -3.32
C PRO A 149 11.59 18.51 -4.76
N ALA A 150 11.13 19.26 -5.75
CA ALA A 150 11.14 18.87 -7.16
C ALA A 150 12.56 18.81 -7.74
N THR A 151 13.38 19.83 -7.46
CA THR A 151 14.80 19.89 -7.88
C THR A 151 15.59 18.76 -7.23
N GLU A 152 15.40 18.54 -5.93
CA GLU A 152 16.03 17.45 -5.20
C GLU A 152 15.61 16.08 -5.74
N ALA A 153 14.33 15.91 -6.10
CA ALA A 153 13.84 14.69 -6.72
C ALA A 153 14.53 14.44 -8.05
N TYR A 154 14.65 15.45 -8.90
CA TYR A 154 15.37 15.34 -10.18
C TYR A 154 16.83 14.91 -9.97
N ASP A 155 17.55 15.57 -9.07
CA ASP A 155 18.95 15.26 -8.78
C ASP A 155 19.14 13.83 -8.25
N ARG A 156 18.18 13.32 -7.48
CA ARG A 156 18.20 11.95 -6.95
C ARG A 156 17.86 10.89 -8.00
N VAL A 157 16.96 11.20 -8.92
CA VAL A 157 16.50 10.26 -9.96
C VAL A 157 17.47 10.21 -11.13
N ARG A 158 18.03 11.36 -11.52
CA ARG A 158 18.90 11.51 -12.68
C ARG A 158 20.04 10.48 -12.78
N PRO A 159 20.81 10.17 -11.72
CA PRO A 159 21.85 9.14 -11.81
C PRO A 159 21.31 7.77 -12.21
N THR A 160 20.12 7.40 -11.72
CA THR A 160 19.47 6.13 -12.07
C THR A 160 19.06 6.11 -13.55
N LEU A 161 18.49 7.21 -14.04
CA LEU A 161 18.11 7.35 -15.45
C LEU A 161 19.33 7.22 -16.37
N LEU A 162 20.40 7.94 -16.06
CA LEU A 162 21.65 7.92 -16.84
C LEU A 162 22.28 6.52 -16.84
N ALA A 163 22.35 5.86 -15.68
CA ALA A 163 22.95 4.53 -15.56
C ALA A 163 22.19 3.45 -16.35
N GLN A 164 20.90 3.63 -16.57
CA GLN A 164 20.05 2.66 -17.26
C GLN A 164 19.68 3.08 -18.68
N GLY A 165 20.10 4.26 -19.12
CA GLY A 165 19.74 4.80 -20.44
C GLY A 165 18.23 5.04 -20.59
N LEU A 166 17.55 5.39 -19.51
CA LEU A 166 16.11 5.62 -19.46
C LEU A 166 15.78 7.11 -19.52
N THR A 167 14.61 7.40 -20.07
CA THR A 167 13.96 8.71 -19.99
C THR A 167 12.60 8.55 -19.32
N VAL A 168 12.25 9.48 -18.46
CA VAL A 168 10.91 9.57 -17.86
C VAL A 168 10.01 10.31 -18.85
N ASP A 169 8.79 9.85 -19.06
CA ASP A 169 7.78 10.50 -19.90
C ASP A 169 6.55 10.99 -19.13
N GLY A 170 6.51 10.71 -17.80
CA GLY A 170 5.52 11.24 -16.89
C GLY A 170 5.93 11.17 -15.43
N VAL A 171 5.41 12.08 -14.62
CA VAL A 171 5.56 12.11 -13.16
C VAL A 171 4.20 11.97 -12.50
N ALA A 172 4.04 10.99 -11.60
CA ALA A 172 2.86 10.83 -10.76
C ALA A 172 3.17 11.28 -9.34
N LEU A 173 2.36 12.18 -8.81
CA LEU A 173 2.49 12.69 -7.44
C LEU A 173 1.43 12.07 -6.54
N CYS A 174 1.85 11.56 -5.39
CA CYS A 174 0.98 11.04 -4.34
C CYS A 174 1.51 11.39 -2.94
N GLY A 175 0.72 11.06 -1.91
CA GLY A 175 1.06 11.36 -0.52
C GLY A 175 0.33 12.57 0.05
N GLY A 176 0.73 13.00 1.25
CA GLY A 176 0.01 14.01 2.04
C GLY A 176 0.05 15.42 1.48
N PRO A 177 1.20 16.11 1.47
CA PRO A 177 1.25 17.53 1.12
C PRO A 177 1.50 17.79 -0.37
N VAL A 178 0.75 17.09 -1.25
CA VAL A 178 0.84 17.33 -2.70
C VAL A 178 0.03 18.58 -3.06
N THR A 179 0.68 19.55 -3.73
CA THR A 179 0.09 20.82 -4.15
C THR A 179 0.23 21.04 -5.66
N LEU A 180 -0.58 21.93 -6.22
CA LEU A 180 -0.45 22.35 -7.62
C LEU A 180 0.89 23.06 -7.89
N GLU A 181 1.48 23.70 -6.89
CA GLU A 181 2.80 24.30 -6.99
C GLU A 181 3.87 23.22 -7.18
N LEU A 182 3.86 22.18 -6.34
CA LEU A 182 4.77 21.02 -6.47
C LEU A 182 4.59 20.32 -7.82
N LEU A 183 3.35 20.21 -8.31
CA LEU A 183 3.07 19.67 -9.64
C LEU A 183 3.82 20.46 -10.71
N GLY A 184 3.64 21.78 -10.75
CA GLY A 184 4.29 22.65 -11.74
C GLY A 184 5.82 22.67 -11.59
N ASP A 185 6.33 22.54 -10.36
CA ASP A 185 7.77 22.43 -10.11
C ASP A 185 8.34 21.11 -10.66
N CYS A 186 7.62 19.99 -10.51
CA CYS A 186 8.00 18.72 -11.09
C CYS A 186 7.98 18.77 -12.62
N GLU A 187 6.95 19.36 -13.24
CA GLU A 187 6.90 19.53 -14.70
C GLU A 187 8.11 20.32 -15.22
N ARG A 188 8.49 21.40 -14.53
CA ARG A 188 9.65 22.21 -14.89
C ARG A 188 10.97 21.46 -14.67
N ALA A 189 11.12 20.73 -13.57
CA ALA A 189 12.36 20.05 -13.24
C ALA A 189 12.63 18.84 -14.16
N PHE A 190 11.59 18.08 -14.49
CA PHE A 190 11.71 16.87 -15.32
C PHE A 190 11.47 17.13 -16.80
N GLY A 191 10.84 18.26 -17.19
CA GLY A 191 10.52 18.58 -18.57
C GLY A 191 9.45 17.68 -19.20
N VAL A 192 8.63 17.02 -18.38
CA VAL A 192 7.56 16.10 -18.79
C VAL A 192 6.28 16.39 -18.04
N PRO A 193 5.11 15.94 -18.52
CA PRO A 193 3.86 16.11 -17.81
C PRO A 193 3.89 15.48 -16.41
N ALA A 194 3.31 16.19 -15.43
CA ALA A 194 3.07 15.62 -14.12
C ALA A 194 1.55 15.51 -13.85
N VAL A 195 1.17 14.57 -13.01
CA VAL A 195 -0.21 14.36 -12.60
C VAL A 195 -0.29 14.10 -11.10
N ILE A 196 -1.29 14.64 -10.43
CA ILE A 196 -1.66 14.21 -9.09
C ILE A 196 -2.63 13.04 -9.26
N VAL A 197 -2.31 11.91 -8.63
CA VAL A 197 -3.19 10.73 -8.69
C VAL A 197 -4.49 11.00 -7.93
N ASP A 198 -5.55 10.25 -8.27
CA ASP A 198 -6.78 10.28 -7.50
C ASP A 198 -6.50 9.75 -6.08
N ASP A 199 -7.06 10.41 -5.08
CA ASP A 199 -6.82 10.13 -3.66
C ASP A 199 -5.32 9.96 -3.31
N PRO A 200 -4.53 11.02 -3.51
CA PRO A 200 -3.07 10.93 -3.38
C PRO A 200 -2.62 10.51 -1.98
N ARG A 201 -3.41 10.83 -0.95
CA ARG A 201 -3.07 10.51 0.45
C ARG A 201 -3.22 9.03 0.76
N ALA A 202 -4.18 8.35 0.13
CA ALA A 202 -4.44 6.92 0.35
C ALA A 202 -3.53 6.01 -0.49
N ALA A 203 -2.76 6.53 -1.43
CA ALA A 203 -2.01 5.77 -2.43
C ALA A 203 -1.21 4.58 -1.84
N ALA A 204 -0.40 4.82 -0.81
CA ALA A 204 0.42 3.78 -0.19
C ALA A 204 -0.44 2.75 0.59
N ALA A 205 -1.49 3.20 1.30
CA ALA A 205 -2.40 2.31 2.02
C ALA A 205 -3.23 1.47 1.04
N LEU A 206 -3.75 2.09 -0.04
CA LEU A 206 -4.49 1.38 -1.08
C LEU A 206 -3.62 0.35 -1.81
N GLY A 207 -2.38 0.69 -2.12
CA GLY A 207 -1.43 -0.26 -2.70
C GLY A 207 -1.13 -1.43 -1.77
N ALA A 208 -1.01 -1.19 -0.46
CA ALA A 208 -0.88 -2.25 0.54
C ALA A 208 -2.13 -3.14 0.59
N ALA A 209 -3.34 -2.56 0.56
CA ALA A 209 -4.59 -3.33 0.53
C ALA A 209 -4.68 -4.22 -0.71
N ARG A 210 -4.23 -3.74 -1.88
CA ARG A 210 -4.15 -4.54 -3.11
C ARG A 210 -3.15 -5.70 -3.01
N ILE A 211 -2.00 -5.49 -2.35
CA ILE A 211 -1.05 -6.58 -2.07
C ILE A 211 -1.68 -7.61 -1.15
N ALA A 212 -2.40 -7.18 -0.10
CA ALA A 212 -3.14 -8.07 0.79
C ALA A 212 -4.20 -8.86 0.03
N ALA A 213 -4.91 -8.23 -0.91
CA ALA A 213 -5.90 -8.88 -1.77
C ALA A 213 -5.28 -9.94 -2.68
N ALA A 214 -4.13 -9.66 -3.28
CA ALA A 214 -3.43 -10.62 -4.14
C ALA A 214 -2.86 -11.84 -3.40
N GLN A 215 -2.85 -11.82 -2.06
CA GLN A 215 -2.47 -12.97 -1.22
C GLN A 215 -3.66 -13.87 -0.86
N LEU A 216 -4.88 -13.50 -1.26
CA LEU A 216 -6.05 -14.37 -1.12
C LEU A 216 -5.92 -15.56 -2.09
N PRO A 217 -6.29 -16.78 -1.67
CA PRO A 217 -6.40 -17.90 -2.61
C PRO A 217 -7.41 -17.56 -3.71
N GLU A 218 -7.12 -17.91 -4.96
CA GLU A 218 -8.02 -17.67 -6.10
C GLU A 218 -9.39 -18.34 -5.93
N ASP A 219 -9.49 -19.39 -5.08
CA ASP A 219 -10.71 -20.14 -4.79
C ASP A 219 -11.56 -19.56 -3.63
N ALA A 220 -11.15 -18.45 -3.00
CA ALA A 220 -11.91 -17.88 -1.88
C ALA A 220 -13.31 -17.34 -2.27
N GLY A 221 -13.65 -17.33 -3.56
CA GLY A 221 -14.96 -16.96 -4.11
C GLY A 221 -15.89 -18.13 -4.48
N HIS A 222 -15.44 -19.39 -4.36
CA HIS A 222 -16.24 -20.55 -4.70
C HIS A 222 -16.47 -21.43 -3.46
N ASP A 223 -17.74 -21.45 -3.05
CA ASP A 223 -18.39 -22.43 -2.16
C ASP A 223 -17.70 -22.70 -0.80
N TYR A 224 -17.97 -21.84 0.17
CA TYR A 224 -18.04 -22.32 1.54
C TYR A 224 -19.25 -23.24 1.66
N ASP A 225 -19.08 -24.54 1.36
CA ASP A 225 -20.01 -25.59 1.72
C ASP A 225 -19.83 -25.94 3.20
N PRO A 226 -20.72 -25.49 4.10
CA PRO A 226 -20.60 -25.77 5.53
C PRO A 226 -20.69 -27.28 5.85
N SER A 227 -21.16 -28.11 4.92
CA SER A 227 -21.26 -29.56 5.07
C SER A 227 -19.88 -30.25 4.97
N GLY A 228 -18.92 -29.69 4.25
CA GLY A 228 -17.56 -30.24 4.12
C GLY A 228 -16.70 -30.08 5.38
N ALA A 229 -16.90 -29.04 6.17
CA ALA A 229 -16.12 -28.80 7.39
C ALA A 229 -16.34 -29.85 8.48
N THR A 230 -17.52 -30.49 8.50
CA THR A 230 -17.86 -31.54 9.46
C THR A 230 -17.16 -32.86 9.11
N ALA A 231 -16.90 -33.14 7.84
CA ALA A 231 -16.26 -34.38 7.38
C ALA A 231 -14.76 -34.40 7.73
N ILE A 232 -14.05 -33.26 7.53
CA ILE A 232 -12.60 -33.15 7.83
C ILE A 232 -12.33 -33.23 9.33
N ALA A 233 -13.21 -32.65 10.17
CA ALA A 233 -13.11 -32.74 11.62
C ALA A 233 -13.35 -34.18 12.15
N ALA A 234 -14.22 -34.95 11.49
CA ALA A 234 -14.49 -36.34 11.84
C ALA A 234 -13.33 -37.28 11.44
N GLU A 235 -12.68 -37.01 10.31
CA GLU A 235 -11.55 -37.80 9.82
C GLU A 235 -10.28 -37.59 10.67
N ARG A 236 -10.00 -36.34 11.13
CA ARG A 236 -8.91 -36.08 12.07
C ARG A 236 -9.10 -36.71 13.45
N ARG A 237 -10.33 -36.90 13.91
CA ARG A 237 -10.61 -37.61 15.17
C ARG A 237 -10.42 -39.12 15.05
N ARG A 238 -10.59 -39.72 13.85
CA ARG A 238 -10.36 -41.15 13.61
C ARG A 238 -8.87 -41.47 13.44
N ALA A 239 -8.05 -40.53 12.94
CA ALA A 239 -6.61 -40.75 12.78
C ALA A 239 -5.79 -40.54 14.07
N GLY A 240 -6.39 -40.04 15.16
CA GLY A 240 -5.72 -39.79 16.45
C GLY A 240 -5.78 -40.95 17.47
N VAL A 241 -6.33 -42.10 17.08
CA VAL A 241 -6.42 -43.27 17.97
C VAL A 241 -5.72 -44.44 17.31
N LEU A 242 -4.40 -44.42 17.25
CA LEU A 242 -3.54 -45.58 17.12
C LEU A 242 -2.07 -45.21 17.27
N LEU A 243 -1.59 -45.18 18.50
CA LEU A 243 -0.18 -45.47 18.81
C LEU A 243 -0.15 -46.17 20.18
N PRO A 244 0.62 -47.24 20.30
CA PRO A 244 0.72 -48.05 21.52
C PRO A 244 1.50 -47.36 22.62
#